data_d87eecf1edf4d7fb5b06715ae03ba318
#
_entry.id   d87eecf1edf4d7fb5b06715ae03ba318
#
_cell.length_a   1.000
_cell.length_b   1.000
_cell.length_c   1.000
_cell.angle_alpha   90.00
_cell.angle_beta   90.00
_cell.angle_gamma   90.00
#
_symmetry.space_group_name_H-M   'P 1'
#
loop_
_entity.id
_entity.type
_entity.pdbx_description
1 polymer ?
#
loop_
_entity_poly.entity_id
_entity_poly.type
_entity_poly.pdbx_seq_one_letter_code
_entity_poly.pdbx_strand_id
1 'polypeptide(L)' 'MASSITVIEKQFAYLRKRGAKGDISLTFDITPDVASYFKDQGYEIEIVKKGFFKKEYVITQKGE' A
#
# COMPACT_ATOMS: atom_id res chain seq x y z
N MET A 1 15.51 1.60 -0.81
CA MET A 1 14.90 1.16 -2.07
C MET A 1 13.39 1.20 -1.97
N ALA A 2 12.71 1.61 -3.03
CA ALA A 2 11.26 1.60 -3.07
C ALA A 2 10.74 0.18 -3.14
N SER A 3 9.60 -0.06 -2.49
CA SER A 3 8.96 -1.37 -2.56
C SER A 3 8.38 -1.62 -3.94
N SER A 4 8.52 -2.84 -4.44
CA SER A 4 7.96 -3.22 -5.74
C SER A 4 6.49 -3.60 -5.61
N ILE A 5 5.79 -3.59 -6.74
CA ILE A 5 4.40 -4.01 -6.80
C ILE A 5 4.25 -5.43 -6.25
N THR A 6 5.14 -6.34 -6.64
CA THR A 6 5.10 -7.73 -6.20
C THR A 6 5.23 -7.85 -4.69
N VAL A 7 6.15 -7.10 -4.08
CA VAL A 7 6.37 -7.13 -2.64
C VAL A 7 5.11 -6.65 -1.90
N ILE A 8 4.51 -5.57 -2.38
CA ILE A 8 3.32 -5.01 -1.76
C ILE A 8 2.14 -5.99 -1.85
N GLU A 9 1.95 -6.58 -3.02
CA GLU A 9 0.89 -7.57 -3.21
C GLU A 9 1.07 -8.78 -2.29
N LYS A 10 2.32 -9.24 -2.14
CA LYS A 10 2.62 -10.35 -1.24
C LYS A 10 2.33 -10.01 0.21
N GLN A 11 2.60 -8.79 0.64
CA GLN A 11 2.31 -8.36 1.99
C GLN A 11 0.81 -8.43 2.29
N PHE A 12 -0.02 -7.90 1.39
CA PHE A 12 -1.46 -7.97 1.57
C PHE A 12 -1.96 -9.41 1.53
N ALA A 13 -1.47 -10.21 0.59
CA ALA A 13 -1.87 -11.61 0.48
C ALA A 13 -1.50 -12.40 1.73
N TYR A 14 -0.32 -12.13 2.29
CA TYR A 14 0.14 -12.78 3.51
C TYR A 14 -0.81 -12.48 4.68
N LEU A 15 -1.20 -11.22 4.83
CA LEU A 15 -2.10 -10.82 5.91
C LEU A 15 -3.48 -11.46 5.74
N ARG A 16 -3.99 -11.50 4.51
CA ARG A 16 -5.27 -12.18 4.23
C ARG A 16 -5.21 -13.66 4.54
N LYS A 17 -4.11 -14.30 4.17
CA LYS A 17 -3.90 -15.72 4.46
C LYS A 17 -3.88 -16.02 5.95
N ARG A 18 -3.39 -15.06 6.74
CA ARG A 18 -3.36 -15.19 8.19
C ARG A 18 -4.69 -14.87 8.86
N GLY A 19 -5.70 -14.55 8.09
CA GLY A 19 -7.05 -14.32 8.59
C GLY A 19 -7.43 -12.86 8.79
N ALA A 20 -6.62 -11.93 8.31
CA ALA A 20 -6.99 -10.51 8.40
C ALA A 20 -8.26 -10.24 7.62
N LYS A 21 -9.19 -9.52 8.22
CA LYS A 21 -10.49 -9.19 7.66
C LYS A 21 -10.69 -7.68 7.64
N GLY A 22 -11.59 -7.24 6.76
CA GLY A 22 -11.89 -5.82 6.63
C GLY A 22 -10.79 -5.07 5.89
N ASP A 23 -10.73 -3.78 6.09
CA ASP A 23 -9.76 -2.93 5.42
C ASP A 23 -8.38 -3.10 6.05
N ILE A 24 -7.37 -3.26 5.22
CA ILE A 24 -5.97 -3.34 5.67
C ILE A 24 -5.23 -2.16 5.12
N SER A 25 -4.63 -1.37 5.99
CA SER A 25 -3.81 -0.22 5.60
C SER A 25 -2.35 -0.48 5.94
N LEU A 26 -1.48 -0.35 4.96
CA LEU A 26 -0.04 -0.51 5.13
C LEU A 26 0.68 0.69 4.55
N THR A 27 1.78 1.07 5.18
CA THR A 27 2.59 2.20 4.74
C THR A 27 3.81 1.69 3.97
N PHE A 28 4.06 2.27 2.81
CA PHE A 28 5.17 1.87 1.95
C PHE A 28 5.91 3.10 1.43
N ASP A 29 7.21 2.92 1.22
CA ASP A 29 8.03 3.87 0.48
C ASP A 29 8.01 3.42 -0.98
N ILE A 30 7.21 4.08 -1.80
CA ILE A 30 7.01 3.71 -3.21
C ILE A 30 7.07 4.96 -4.09
N THR A 31 7.17 4.72 -5.39
CA THR A 31 7.13 5.79 -6.39
C THR A 31 5.67 6.14 -6.72
N PRO A 32 5.42 7.35 -7.26
CA PRO A 32 4.08 7.71 -7.71
C PRO A 32 3.48 6.73 -8.72
N ASP A 33 4.33 6.14 -9.57
CA ASP A 33 3.88 5.16 -10.56
C ASP A 33 3.28 3.92 -9.90
N VAL A 34 3.95 3.42 -8.86
CA VAL A 34 3.46 2.27 -8.11
C VAL A 34 2.16 2.61 -7.38
N ALA A 35 2.09 3.81 -6.81
CA ALA A 35 0.87 4.27 -6.16
C ALA A 35 -0.30 4.32 -7.14
N SER A 36 -0.07 4.85 -8.35
CA SER A 36 -1.07 4.90 -9.41
C SER A 36 -1.56 3.51 -9.79
N TYR A 37 -0.63 2.56 -9.88
CA TYR A 37 -0.97 1.17 -10.20
C TYR A 37 -1.99 0.61 -9.20
N PHE A 38 -1.72 0.78 -7.90
CA PHE A 38 -2.62 0.25 -6.88
C PHE A 38 -3.95 1.00 -6.83
N LYS A 39 -3.93 2.29 -7.09
CA LYS A 39 -5.16 3.07 -7.19
C LYS A 39 -6.05 2.53 -8.31
N ASP A 40 -5.46 2.20 -9.45
CA ASP A 40 -6.18 1.65 -10.60
C ASP A 40 -6.74 0.25 -10.30
N GLN A 41 -6.10 -0.47 -9.37
CA GLN A 41 -6.57 -1.79 -8.93
C GLN A 41 -7.68 -1.71 -7.88
N GLY A 42 -8.08 -0.52 -7.49
CA GLY A 42 -9.15 -0.34 -6.52
C GLY A 42 -8.69 -0.14 -5.08
N TYR A 43 -7.40 -0.02 -4.85
CA TYR A 43 -6.87 0.29 -3.53
C TYR A 43 -7.01 1.78 -3.25
N GLU A 44 -7.16 2.15 -2.00
CA GLU A 44 -7.11 3.55 -1.61
C GLU A 44 -5.66 3.94 -1.33
N ILE A 45 -5.29 5.12 -1.82
CA ILE A 45 -3.93 5.64 -1.66
C ILE A 45 -3.99 6.97 -0.93
N GLU A 46 -3.18 7.08 0.12
CA GLU A 46 -3.05 8.33 0.86
C GLU A 46 -1.56 8.67 0.97
N ILE A 47 -1.24 9.93 0.83
CA ILE A 47 0.14 10.41 0.96
C ILE A 47 0.32 10.95 2.37
N VAL A 48 1.32 10.43 3.08
CA VAL A 48 1.70 10.91 4.41
C VAL A 48 3.09 11.51 4.30
N LYS A 49 3.21 12.77 4.67
CA LYS A 49 4.50 13.44 4.67
C LYS A 49 5.15 13.30 6.04
N LYS A 50 6.37 12.76 6.06
CA LYS A 50 7.17 12.70 7.27
C LYS A 50 8.41 13.58 7.10
N GLY A 51 8.40 14.74 7.75
CA GLY A 51 9.49 15.71 7.63
C GLY A 51 9.46 16.44 6.31
N PHE A 52 10.56 17.07 5.95
CA PHE A 52 10.63 17.93 4.78
C PHE A 52 10.88 17.19 3.48
N PHE A 53 11.46 15.99 3.56
CA PHE A 53 11.94 15.29 2.37
C PHE A 53 11.39 13.89 2.17
N LYS A 54 10.65 13.35 3.15
CA LYS A 54 10.12 11.99 3.05
C LYS A 54 8.62 11.98 2.83
N LYS A 55 8.22 11.28 1.79
CA LYS A 55 6.81 10.97 1.53
C LYS A 55 6.63 9.46 1.66
N GLU A 56 5.63 9.07 2.42
CA GLU A 56 5.23 7.68 2.48
C GLU A 56 3.81 7.55 1.97
N TYR A 57 3.51 6.45 1.33
CA TYR A 57 2.17 6.18 0.84
C TYR A 57 1.50 5.14 1.71
N VAL A 58 0.28 5.43 2.14
CA VAL A 58 -0.55 4.45 2.83
C VAL A 58 -1.46 3.82 1.78
N ILE A 59 -1.32 2.52 1.61
CA ILE A 59 -2.15 1.76 0.67
C ILE A 59 -3.17 0.98 1.49
N THR A 60 -4.44 1.20 1.21
CA THR A 60 -5.52 0.51 1.90
C THR A 60 -6.20 -0.47 0.95
N GLN A 61 -6.14 -1.75 1.30
CA GLN A 61 -6.89 -2.78 0.60
C GLN A 61 -8.25 -2.90 1.25
N LYS A 62 -9.29 -2.67 0.48
CA LYS A 62 -10.65 -2.77 0.99
C LYS A 62 -11.02 -4.23 1.23
N GLY A 63 -11.64 -4.48 2.36
CA GLY A 63 -12.20 -5.78 2.68
C GLY A 63 -13.72 -5.74 2.65
N GLU A 64 -14.29 -6.91 2.72
CA GLU A 64 -15.74 -7.04 2.81
C GLU A 64 -16.21 -7.11 4.26
#